data_122c9006b38041010751bf62fe338668
#
_entry.id   122c9006b38041010751bf62fe338668
#
_cell.length_a   1.000
_cell.length_b   1.000
_cell.length_c   1.000
_cell.angle_alpha   90.00
_cell.angle_beta   90.00
_cell.angle_gamma   90.00
#
_symmetry.space_group_name_H-M   'P 1'
#
loop_
_entity.id
_entity.type
_entity.pdbx_description
1 polymer ?
#
loop_
_entity_poly.entity_id
_entity_poly.type
_entity_poly.pdbx_seq_one_letter_code
_entity_poly.pdbx_strand_id
1 'polypeptide(L)'
;MKIFLTSQVFTQPSRQLLGGLVIGVSLTLLAIPEAKAADFRTIDGIDNNLSNQDWGSSHTQLLRLTHPSYQDGISEPRGGGINAALQLPSPRAVSNAVSGQSGSVFNSLGASDFLWQWGQFVDHDIDITEGGDTPEAFNILVPSGDPFFDPHNTGTQEIGLNRSIYNPLTGTGTDNPRQQINEITAFIDASNVYGSDLTTAASLRSGVGGKLKTSIGNLLPLSDSNFFLAGDVRANEQVGLIAMHTLFVREHNRLAQEIATADPGLTDEEIYQQARAIVGAQMQVITYNEFLPLLLGEGLGSYAGYKDDVNPGISNEFSTAAYRVGHTMLSPNLLRLDENGNPIPEGNIALRDAFFSPHRVINEGGIDPILRGLATQQAQEVDTLVIDDVRNFLFGVPGSGGFDLASLNIQRGRDHGLPSYNEARIALGLGAARSFADLTRDAELQNAFAGVYNDINDVDFWIGGLAEKHTNGGIVGELFATVIKDQFTRLRDGDRFWYTNVFSGERLQELEDTTLAEVIRRNTDIENIQDNVFLASEKVPEPASVMALLALAAILITKKRNLKTNN
;
A
#
# COMPACT_ATOMS: atom_id res chain seq x y z
N MET A 1 -12.79 -2.44 -19.15
CA MET A 1 -13.42 -1.21 -19.68
C MET A 1 -12.31 -0.16 -19.66
N LYS A 2 -11.71 0.16 -20.78
CA LYS A 2 -10.63 1.14 -20.86
C LYS A 2 -11.17 2.52 -20.55
N ILE A 3 -10.76 3.12 -19.45
CA ILE A 3 -10.97 4.55 -19.21
C ILE A 3 -9.81 5.26 -19.90
N PHE A 4 -10.07 5.83 -21.09
CA PHE A 4 -9.16 6.74 -21.76
C PHE A 4 -9.30 8.12 -21.12
N LEU A 5 -8.27 8.56 -20.40
CA LEU A 5 -8.07 9.98 -20.14
C LEU A 5 -7.20 10.53 -21.25
N THR A 6 -7.79 11.27 -22.16
CA THR A 6 -7.08 12.01 -23.21
C THR A 6 -6.43 13.25 -22.60
N SER A 7 -5.10 13.25 -22.52
CA SER A 7 -4.31 14.44 -22.26
C SER A 7 -4.36 15.39 -23.45
N GLN A 8 -4.92 16.58 -23.28
CA GLN A 8 -4.75 17.66 -24.24
C GLN A 8 -3.40 18.35 -24.03
N VAL A 9 -2.55 18.25 -25.02
CA VAL A 9 -1.27 18.96 -25.10
C VAL A 9 -1.55 20.44 -25.37
N PHE A 10 -1.23 21.31 -24.42
CA PHE A 10 -1.18 22.76 -24.64
C PHE A 10 0.26 23.16 -25.00
N THR A 11 0.42 23.62 -26.23
CA THR A 11 1.66 24.24 -26.74
C THR A 11 1.88 25.60 -26.11
N GLN A 12 3.07 25.82 -25.58
CA GLN A 12 3.50 27.13 -25.04
C GLN A 12 3.75 28.16 -26.16
N PRO A 13 3.37 29.44 -25.95
CA PRO A 13 3.77 30.51 -26.87
C PRO A 13 5.14 31.08 -26.51
N SER A 14 5.93 31.30 -27.54
CA SER A 14 7.26 31.91 -27.54
C SER A 14 7.32 33.31 -26.89
N ARG A 15 8.29 33.54 -26.01
CA ARG A 15 8.62 34.88 -25.45
C ARG A 15 9.38 35.71 -26.47
N GLN A 16 8.81 36.87 -26.82
CA GLN A 16 9.54 37.96 -27.47
C GLN A 16 10.17 38.88 -26.42
N LEU A 17 11.45 39.16 -26.61
CA LEU A 17 12.22 40.15 -25.84
C LEU A 17 11.81 41.56 -26.28
N LEU A 18 11.40 42.40 -25.34
CA LEU A 18 11.35 43.86 -25.53
C LEU A 18 12.36 44.51 -24.55
N GLY A 19 13.33 45.20 -25.11
CA GLY A 19 14.30 46.00 -24.38
C GLY A 19 13.66 47.27 -23.85
N GLY A 20 13.88 47.59 -22.59
CA GLY A 20 13.47 48.84 -21.94
C GLY A 20 14.58 49.44 -21.11
N LEU A 21 14.77 50.72 -21.29
CA LEU A 21 15.77 51.64 -20.79
C LEU A 21 15.78 51.77 -19.25
N VAL A 22 16.91 51.61 -18.60
CA VAL A 22 17.12 51.75 -17.16
C VAL A 22 17.46 53.22 -16.82
N ILE A 23 16.60 53.86 -16.06
CA ILE A 23 16.92 55.13 -15.35
C ILE A 23 17.17 54.76 -13.88
N GLY A 24 18.43 54.94 -13.45
CA GLY A 24 18.85 54.65 -12.08
C GLY A 24 18.34 55.70 -11.08
N VAL A 25 17.62 55.25 -10.06
CA VAL A 25 17.35 55.96 -8.82
C VAL A 25 17.95 55.12 -7.69
N SER A 26 19.01 55.59 -7.07
CA SER A 26 19.62 54.97 -5.90
C SER A 26 18.71 55.16 -4.68
N LEU A 27 17.92 54.14 -4.35
CA LEU A 27 17.31 54.02 -3.03
C LEU A 27 18.23 53.12 -2.17
N THR A 28 18.73 53.66 -1.07
CA THR A 28 19.35 52.92 0.01
C THR A 28 18.27 52.03 0.66
N LEU A 29 18.20 50.79 0.25
CA LEU A 29 17.42 49.74 0.93
C LEU A 29 18.11 49.43 2.26
N LEU A 30 17.48 49.83 3.37
CA LEU A 30 17.70 49.17 4.66
C LEU A 30 17.40 47.70 4.49
N ALA A 31 18.41 46.83 4.66
CA ALA A 31 18.22 45.38 4.65
C ALA A 31 17.27 45.01 5.80
N ILE A 32 16.04 44.75 5.46
CA ILE A 32 15.16 43.96 6.32
C ILE A 32 15.79 42.56 6.33
N PRO A 33 16.08 41.94 7.51
CA PRO A 33 16.53 40.56 7.52
C PRO A 33 15.46 39.74 6.81
N GLU A 34 15.83 39.09 5.71
CA GLU A 34 14.99 38.07 5.09
C GLU A 34 14.70 37.05 6.18
N ALA A 35 13.46 36.99 6.62
CA ALA A 35 12.98 35.82 7.34
C ALA A 35 13.25 34.65 6.39
N LYS A 36 14.14 33.73 6.76
CA LYS A 36 14.34 32.48 6.04
C LYS A 36 12.96 31.89 5.86
N ALA A 37 12.49 31.81 4.61
CA ALA A 37 11.29 31.02 4.30
C ALA A 37 11.48 29.65 4.93
N ALA A 38 10.48 29.16 5.66
CA ALA A 38 10.54 27.83 6.21
C ALA A 38 10.80 26.86 5.05
N ASP A 39 11.80 25.99 5.23
CA ASP A 39 12.15 25.00 4.21
C ASP A 39 11.10 23.88 4.27
N PHE A 40 10.22 23.84 3.30
CA PHE A 40 9.19 22.80 3.16
C PHE A 40 9.56 21.82 2.06
N ARG A 41 9.17 20.57 2.24
CA ARG A 41 9.30 19.53 1.23
C ARG A 41 8.57 19.95 -0.06
N THR A 42 9.22 19.81 -1.22
CA THR A 42 8.57 19.98 -2.53
C THR A 42 7.47 18.94 -2.74
N ILE A 43 6.57 19.17 -3.70
CA ILE A 43 5.49 18.22 -4.00
C ILE A 43 6.00 16.97 -4.71
N ASP A 44 7.02 17.14 -5.55
CA ASP A 44 7.63 16.08 -6.37
C ASP A 44 8.84 15.39 -5.71
N GLY A 45 9.19 15.80 -4.48
CA GLY A 45 10.29 15.22 -3.72
C GLY A 45 11.69 15.69 -4.13
N ILE A 46 11.82 16.55 -5.16
CA ILE A 46 13.11 17.14 -5.55
C ILE A 46 13.70 17.96 -4.39
N ASP A 47 15.05 18.00 -4.31
CA ASP A 47 15.80 18.74 -3.29
C ASP A 47 15.59 18.24 -1.84
N ASN A 48 15.02 17.04 -1.64
CA ASN A 48 15.06 16.42 -0.32
C ASN A 48 16.52 16.14 0.07
N ASN A 49 17.29 15.53 -0.81
CA ASN A 49 18.74 15.43 -0.69
C ASN A 49 19.40 16.56 -1.46
N LEU A 50 20.19 17.41 -0.77
CA LEU A 50 20.79 18.60 -1.40
C LEU A 50 22.01 18.30 -2.29
N SER A 51 22.61 17.11 -2.15
CA SER A 51 23.75 16.64 -2.96
C SER A 51 23.30 15.81 -4.16
N ASN A 52 22.21 15.06 -4.00
CA ASN A 52 21.61 14.18 -5.02
C ASN A 52 20.13 14.54 -5.12
N GLN A 53 19.84 15.65 -5.79
CA GLN A 53 18.58 16.36 -5.73
C GLN A 53 17.37 15.55 -6.18
N ASP A 54 17.58 14.55 -7.04
CA ASP A 54 16.56 13.64 -7.57
C ASP A 54 16.32 12.36 -6.73
N TRP A 55 17.13 12.12 -5.68
CA TRP A 55 16.95 10.93 -4.84
C TRP A 55 15.60 10.95 -4.13
N GLY A 56 14.77 9.94 -4.43
CA GLY A 56 13.42 9.82 -3.88
C GLY A 56 12.37 10.73 -4.53
N SER A 57 12.72 11.52 -5.56
CA SER A 57 11.72 12.29 -6.30
C SER A 57 10.88 11.41 -7.23
N SER A 58 9.72 11.92 -7.63
CA SER A 58 8.85 11.26 -8.62
C SER A 58 9.56 11.04 -9.96
N HIS A 59 9.16 10.02 -10.69
CA HIS A 59 9.71 9.61 -11.98
C HIS A 59 11.19 9.20 -11.97
N THR A 60 11.70 8.74 -10.81
CA THR A 60 13.05 8.15 -10.70
C THR A 60 13.02 6.64 -10.85
N GLN A 61 14.16 6.06 -11.22
CA GLN A 61 14.28 4.60 -11.34
C GLN A 61 14.12 3.91 -9.99
N LEU A 62 13.45 2.76 -9.99
CA LEU A 62 13.49 1.86 -8.85
C LEU A 62 14.94 1.41 -8.61
N LEU A 63 15.37 1.40 -7.35
CA LEU A 63 16.66 0.84 -6.96
C LEU A 63 16.63 -0.69 -7.04
N ARG A 64 17.79 -1.32 -6.94
CA ARG A 64 17.89 -2.78 -6.88
C ARG A 64 18.78 -3.19 -5.73
N LEU A 65 18.29 -4.14 -4.93
CA LEU A 65 19.06 -4.82 -3.89
C LEU A 65 19.80 -6.04 -4.45
N THR A 66 19.32 -6.55 -5.59
CA THR A 66 19.87 -7.73 -6.29
C THR A 66 20.21 -7.38 -7.73
N HIS A 67 21.04 -8.20 -8.38
CA HIS A 67 21.24 -8.07 -9.83
C HIS A 67 19.94 -8.42 -10.59
N PRO A 68 19.60 -7.65 -11.65
CA PRO A 68 18.45 -7.97 -12.48
C PRO A 68 18.64 -9.33 -13.17
N SER A 69 17.63 -10.18 -13.05
CA SER A 69 17.64 -11.56 -13.54
C SER A 69 16.77 -11.69 -14.80
N TYR A 70 17.00 -10.83 -15.80
CA TYR A 70 16.40 -10.99 -17.11
C TYR A 70 16.99 -12.20 -17.85
N GLN A 71 16.17 -12.89 -18.65
CA GLN A 71 16.57 -14.12 -19.31
C GLN A 71 17.72 -13.92 -20.32
N ASP A 72 17.71 -12.77 -21.01
CA ASP A 72 18.77 -12.33 -21.92
C ASP A 72 19.84 -11.45 -21.24
N GLY A 73 19.70 -11.21 -19.93
CA GLY A 73 20.52 -10.27 -19.17
C GLY A 73 20.24 -8.80 -19.47
N ILE A 74 19.23 -8.47 -20.27
CA ILE A 74 18.96 -7.11 -20.77
C ILE A 74 17.55 -6.65 -20.40
N SER A 75 16.52 -7.35 -20.90
CA SER A 75 15.12 -6.93 -20.74
C SER A 75 14.09 -8.04 -20.90
N GLU A 76 14.47 -9.24 -21.39
CA GLU A 76 13.53 -10.33 -21.56
C GLU A 76 13.12 -10.90 -20.20
N PRO A 77 11.79 -10.93 -19.88
CA PRO A 77 11.33 -11.44 -18.58
C PRO A 77 11.73 -12.88 -18.34
N ARG A 78 11.95 -13.27 -17.08
CA ARG A 78 12.18 -14.67 -16.72
C ARG A 78 10.99 -15.54 -17.15
N GLY A 79 11.29 -16.70 -17.78
CA GLY A 79 10.25 -17.60 -18.30
C GLY A 79 9.41 -17.01 -19.44
N GLY A 80 9.80 -15.84 -19.97
CA GLY A 80 9.27 -15.25 -21.17
C GLY A 80 10.04 -15.70 -22.41
N GLY A 81 9.42 -15.65 -23.59
CA GLY A 81 10.08 -15.92 -24.86
C GLY A 81 9.97 -17.35 -25.38
N ILE A 82 10.00 -17.43 -26.73
CA ILE A 82 9.80 -18.67 -27.51
C ILE A 82 10.97 -19.65 -27.36
N ASN A 83 12.15 -19.15 -26.95
CA ASN A 83 13.38 -19.91 -26.80
C ASN A 83 13.85 -19.99 -25.35
N ALA A 84 12.94 -19.93 -24.39
CA ALA A 84 13.26 -19.94 -22.97
C ALA A 84 14.11 -21.17 -22.61
N ALA A 85 15.37 -20.97 -22.26
CA ALA A 85 16.22 -21.99 -21.68
C ALA A 85 15.69 -22.42 -20.31
N LEU A 86 14.94 -21.51 -19.65
CA LEU A 86 14.26 -21.73 -18.39
C LEU A 86 12.74 -21.80 -18.64
N GLN A 87 12.18 -23.00 -18.52
CA GLN A 87 10.72 -23.20 -18.60
C GLN A 87 10.14 -23.08 -17.19
N LEU A 88 9.71 -21.87 -16.82
CA LEU A 88 8.96 -21.68 -15.58
C LEU A 88 7.47 -22.04 -15.78
N PRO A 89 6.80 -22.53 -14.72
CA PRO A 89 5.38 -22.79 -14.78
C PRO A 89 4.60 -21.49 -15.05
N SER A 90 3.41 -21.61 -15.66
CA SER A 90 2.52 -20.46 -15.74
C SER A 90 2.22 -19.92 -14.35
N PRO A 91 2.24 -18.60 -14.11
CA PRO A 91 1.82 -18.01 -12.83
C PRO A 91 0.43 -18.45 -12.39
N ARG A 92 -0.51 -18.67 -13.33
CA ARG A 92 -1.83 -19.20 -12.99
C ARG A 92 -1.78 -20.66 -12.53
N ALA A 93 -0.89 -21.48 -13.08
CA ALA A 93 -0.67 -22.84 -12.59
C ALA A 93 -0.11 -22.83 -11.15
N VAL A 94 0.81 -21.92 -10.86
CA VAL A 94 1.34 -21.72 -9.49
C VAL A 94 0.24 -21.27 -8.55
N SER A 95 -0.52 -20.24 -8.91
CA SER A 95 -1.66 -19.76 -8.13
C SER A 95 -2.65 -20.87 -7.81
N ASN A 96 -2.99 -21.72 -8.79
CA ASN A 96 -3.87 -22.84 -8.59
C ASN A 96 -3.32 -23.89 -7.64
N ALA A 97 -2.01 -24.13 -7.67
CA ALA A 97 -1.38 -25.15 -6.85
C ALA A 97 -1.20 -24.72 -5.39
N VAL A 98 -0.84 -23.45 -5.12
CA VAL A 98 -0.37 -23.05 -3.79
C VAL A 98 -1.10 -21.85 -3.19
N SER A 99 -2.00 -21.17 -3.93
CA SER A 99 -2.64 -19.94 -3.44
C SER A 99 -4.17 -20.03 -3.28
N GLY A 100 -4.76 -21.18 -3.52
CA GLY A 100 -6.21 -21.35 -3.37
C GLY A 100 -6.65 -21.44 -1.91
N GLN A 101 -7.46 -20.48 -1.44
CA GLN A 101 -7.99 -20.43 -0.08
C GLN A 101 -9.43 -20.92 -0.03
N SER A 102 -9.71 -21.94 0.78
CA SER A 102 -11.05 -22.54 0.90
C SER A 102 -11.86 -22.07 2.13
N GLY A 103 -11.34 -21.21 2.93
CA GLY A 103 -11.95 -20.65 4.15
C GLY A 103 -11.06 -19.60 4.77
N SER A 104 -11.52 -18.94 5.84
CA SER A 104 -10.69 -17.94 6.52
C SER A 104 -9.56 -18.60 7.30
N VAL A 105 -8.36 -18.10 7.11
CA VAL A 105 -7.17 -18.43 7.92
C VAL A 105 -6.74 -17.14 8.61
N PHE A 106 -7.17 -16.97 9.85
CA PHE A 106 -6.98 -15.72 10.57
C PHE A 106 -5.55 -15.52 11.03
N ASN A 107 -5.10 -14.27 11.00
CA ASN A 107 -3.78 -13.85 11.43
C ASN A 107 -3.47 -14.28 12.85
N SER A 108 -2.33 -14.94 13.04
CA SER A 108 -1.94 -15.56 14.31
C SER A 108 -1.61 -14.55 15.43
N LEU A 109 -1.31 -13.29 15.09
CA LEU A 109 -1.09 -12.21 16.05
C LEU A 109 -2.37 -11.44 16.39
N GLY A 110 -3.52 -11.80 15.80
CA GLY A 110 -4.77 -11.06 16.00
C GLY A 110 -4.76 -9.69 15.31
N ALA A 111 -3.94 -9.49 14.27
CA ALA A 111 -3.93 -8.26 13.51
C ALA A 111 -5.30 -7.98 12.90
N SER A 112 -5.72 -6.71 12.92
CA SER A 112 -6.97 -6.28 12.29
C SER A 112 -6.79 -6.01 10.80
N ASP A 113 -7.90 -5.80 10.09
CA ASP A 113 -7.88 -5.38 8.68
C ASP A 113 -7.22 -4.01 8.48
N PHE A 114 -7.04 -3.20 9.53
CA PHE A 114 -6.22 -1.99 9.43
C PHE A 114 -4.76 -2.28 9.07
N LEU A 115 -4.23 -3.47 9.36
CA LEU A 115 -2.84 -3.76 9.04
C LEU A 115 -2.60 -3.79 7.52
N TRP A 116 -3.42 -4.49 6.74
CA TRP A 116 -3.28 -4.48 5.28
C TRP A 116 -3.80 -3.17 4.67
N GLN A 117 -4.83 -2.56 5.26
CA GLN A 117 -5.37 -1.29 4.76
C GLN A 117 -4.36 -0.14 4.91
N TRP A 118 -3.65 -0.06 6.04
CA TRP A 118 -2.56 0.88 6.24
C TRP A 118 -1.39 0.58 5.32
N GLY A 119 -1.03 -0.70 5.19
CA GLY A 119 0.01 -1.14 4.26
C GLY A 119 -0.25 -0.64 2.84
N GLN A 120 -1.46 -0.83 2.33
CA GLN A 120 -1.87 -0.32 1.01
C GLN A 120 -1.86 1.22 0.96
N PHE A 121 -2.32 1.90 2.01
CA PHE A 121 -2.34 3.36 2.06
C PHE A 121 -0.94 3.97 2.04
N VAL A 122 0.04 3.35 2.71
CA VAL A 122 1.45 3.74 2.68
C VAL A 122 2.11 3.35 1.34
N ASP A 123 1.77 2.20 0.76
CA ASP A 123 2.23 1.82 -0.59
C ASP A 123 1.88 2.91 -1.61
N HIS A 124 0.64 3.42 -1.53
CA HIS A 124 0.14 4.49 -2.40
C HIS A 124 0.77 5.87 -2.12
N ASP A 125 1.52 6.00 -1.05
CA ASP A 125 2.31 7.19 -0.72
C ASP A 125 3.74 7.15 -1.29
N ILE A 126 4.29 5.93 -1.46
CA ILE A 126 5.72 5.76 -1.75
C ILE A 126 6.05 5.09 -3.08
N ASP A 127 5.08 4.40 -3.70
CA ASP A 127 5.35 3.57 -4.88
C ASP A 127 4.16 3.46 -5.84
N ILE A 128 4.43 3.70 -7.12
CA ILE A 128 3.58 3.29 -8.25
C ILE A 128 4.43 3.09 -9.49
N THR A 129 4.19 1.99 -10.19
CA THR A 129 4.79 1.68 -11.48
C THR A 129 3.69 1.13 -12.40
N GLU A 130 3.12 1.99 -13.24
CA GLU A 130 2.04 1.60 -14.16
C GLU A 130 2.56 0.94 -15.43
N GLY A 131 1.63 0.57 -16.33
CA GLY A 131 1.96 0.16 -17.69
C GLY A 131 2.35 1.35 -18.56
N GLY A 132 3.38 1.21 -19.40
CA GLY A 132 3.82 2.28 -20.30
C GLY A 132 2.76 2.68 -21.34
N ASP A 133 2.89 3.89 -21.89
CA ASP A 133 2.03 4.44 -22.96
C ASP A 133 1.94 3.54 -24.19
N THR A 134 3.02 2.81 -24.48
CA THR A 134 3.04 1.76 -25.52
C THR A 134 2.91 0.41 -24.85
N PRO A 135 1.76 -0.28 -24.98
CA PRO A 135 1.55 -1.56 -24.34
C PRO A 135 2.54 -2.63 -24.83
N GLU A 136 3.27 -3.22 -23.91
CA GLU A 136 4.09 -4.41 -24.14
C GLU A 136 3.39 -5.59 -23.46
N ALA A 137 2.66 -6.41 -24.22
CA ALA A 137 1.92 -7.53 -23.66
C ALA A 137 2.85 -8.60 -23.08
N PHE A 138 2.60 -9.00 -21.84
CA PHE A 138 3.23 -10.13 -21.16
C PHE A 138 2.17 -10.96 -20.45
N ASN A 139 1.19 -11.43 -21.20
CA ASN A 139 0.01 -12.12 -20.73
C ASN A 139 0.37 -13.42 -20.00
N ILE A 140 -0.47 -13.80 -19.06
CA ILE A 140 -0.35 -15.03 -18.28
C ILE A 140 -1.16 -16.13 -18.96
N LEU A 141 -0.50 -17.20 -19.38
CA LEU A 141 -1.17 -18.37 -19.96
C LEU A 141 -2.01 -19.07 -18.89
N VAL A 142 -3.27 -19.35 -19.20
CA VAL A 142 -4.17 -20.10 -18.34
C VAL A 142 -4.05 -21.59 -18.63
N PRO A 143 -3.87 -22.46 -17.61
CA PRO A 143 -3.90 -23.90 -17.81
C PRO A 143 -5.23 -24.36 -18.41
N SER A 144 -5.16 -25.29 -19.36
CA SER A 144 -6.34 -25.86 -19.99
C SER A 144 -7.25 -26.49 -18.94
N GLY A 145 -8.55 -26.15 -18.96
CA GLY A 145 -9.54 -26.63 -18.01
C GLY A 145 -9.51 -25.92 -16.65
N ASP A 146 -8.86 -24.74 -16.55
CA ASP A 146 -8.98 -23.89 -15.36
C ASP A 146 -10.46 -23.59 -15.08
N PRO A 147 -10.95 -23.90 -13.86
CA PRO A 147 -12.39 -23.83 -13.57
C PRO A 147 -12.96 -22.40 -13.67
N PHE A 148 -12.14 -21.38 -13.55
CA PHE A 148 -12.57 -19.98 -13.60
C PHE A 148 -12.25 -19.32 -14.95
N PHE A 149 -11.03 -19.43 -15.44
CA PHE A 149 -10.56 -18.70 -16.62
C PHE A 149 -10.63 -19.53 -17.91
N ASP A 150 -10.68 -20.87 -17.86
CA ASP A 150 -10.87 -21.74 -19.02
C ASP A 150 -11.88 -22.89 -18.77
N PRO A 151 -13.12 -22.62 -18.32
CA PRO A 151 -14.10 -23.65 -17.97
C PRO A 151 -14.53 -24.50 -19.16
N HIS A 152 -14.24 -24.06 -20.38
CA HIS A 152 -14.56 -24.79 -21.61
C HIS A 152 -13.39 -25.62 -22.15
N ASN A 153 -12.27 -25.66 -21.41
CA ASN A 153 -11.10 -26.48 -21.76
C ASN A 153 -10.52 -26.15 -23.15
N THR A 154 -10.46 -24.88 -23.48
CA THR A 154 -9.94 -24.40 -24.79
C THR A 154 -8.43 -24.46 -24.88
N GLY A 155 -7.74 -24.29 -23.74
CA GLY A 155 -6.27 -24.23 -23.65
C GLY A 155 -5.65 -23.00 -24.32
N THR A 156 -6.46 -21.96 -24.60
CA THR A 156 -6.01 -20.75 -25.31
C THR A 156 -6.31 -19.46 -24.54
N GLN A 157 -6.79 -19.58 -23.30
CA GLN A 157 -7.13 -18.43 -22.50
C GLN A 157 -5.90 -17.80 -21.88
N GLU A 158 -5.94 -16.48 -21.71
CA GLU A 158 -4.89 -15.67 -21.09
C GLU A 158 -5.48 -14.67 -20.10
N ILE A 159 -4.74 -14.36 -19.04
CA ILE A 159 -4.97 -13.19 -18.18
C ILE A 159 -4.06 -12.08 -18.70
N GLY A 160 -4.65 -10.95 -19.07
CA GLY A 160 -3.90 -9.84 -19.67
C GLY A 160 -2.97 -9.17 -18.67
N LEU A 161 -1.72 -8.93 -19.08
CA LEU A 161 -0.76 -8.08 -18.36
C LEU A 161 0.05 -7.30 -19.38
N ASN A 162 0.18 -5.99 -19.15
CA ASN A 162 1.18 -5.17 -19.82
C ASN A 162 2.41 -5.03 -18.93
N ARG A 163 3.59 -5.00 -19.54
CA ARG A 163 4.84 -4.73 -18.84
C ARG A 163 4.84 -3.32 -18.28
N SER A 164 5.56 -3.14 -17.18
CA SER A 164 5.68 -1.85 -16.51
C SER A 164 6.48 -0.83 -17.31
N ILE A 165 6.17 0.44 -17.06
CA ILE A 165 6.96 1.58 -17.55
C ILE A 165 8.42 1.44 -17.09
N TYR A 166 9.35 1.90 -17.92
CA TYR A 166 10.77 1.85 -17.62
C TYR A 166 11.49 3.07 -18.22
N ASN A 167 12.69 3.34 -17.74
CA ASN A 167 13.53 4.37 -18.35
C ASN A 167 14.01 3.92 -19.74
N PRO A 168 13.60 4.60 -20.83
CA PRO A 168 13.91 4.19 -22.21
C PRO A 168 15.40 4.27 -22.56
N LEU A 169 16.23 4.87 -21.70
CA LEU A 169 17.69 4.87 -21.85
C LEU A 169 18.33 3.59 -21.31
N THR A 170 17.56 2.69 -20.69
CA THR A 170 17.97 1.39 -20.16
C THR A 170 17.45 0.24 -21.04
N GLY A 171 17.83 -1.00 -20.75
CA GLY A 171 17.45 -2.14 -21.58
C GLY A 171 18.24 -2.23 -22.89
N THR A 172 19.45 -1.66 -22.95
CA THR A 172 20.26 -1.55 -24.17
C THR A 172 21.44 -2.53 -24.22
N GLY A 173 21.73 -3.23 -23.14
CA GLY A 173 22.82 -4.20 -23.00
C GLY A 173 22.86 -4.82 -21.63
N THR A 174 23.69 -5.84 -21.45
CA THR A 174 23.86 -6.56 -20.17
C THR A 174 24.48 -5.69 -19.05
N ASP A 175 25.18 -4.65 -19.42
CA ASP A 175 25.74 -3.62 -18.53
C ASP A 175 24.76 -2.45 -18.28
N ASN A 176 23.65 -2.43 -19.01
CA ASN A 176 22.58 -1.43 -18.88
C ASN A 176 21.20 -2.09 -19.04
N PRO A 177 20.81 -3.01 -18.12
CA PRO A 177 19.54 -3.71 -18.19
C PRO A 177 18.35 -2.78 -17.93
N ARG A 178 17.14 -3.19 -18.36
CA ARG A 178 15.89 -2.47 -18.16
C ARG A 178 15.65 -2.12 -16.69
N GLN A 179 15.33 -0.84 -16.41
CA GLN A 179 15.02 -0.30 -15.09
C GLN A 179 13.65 0.36 -15.07
N GLN A 180 12.76 -0.12 -14.22
CA GLN A 180 11.43 0.44 -14.03
C GLN A 180 11.51 1.78 -13.29
N ILE A 181 10.44 2.57 -13.38
CA ILE A 181 10.34 3.92 -12.80
C ILE A 181 9.29 3.89 -11.69
N ASN A 182 9.60 4.54 -10.56
CA ASN A 182 8.59 4.96 -9.61
C ASN A 182 8.03 6.32 -10.04
N GLU A 183 6.72 6.41 -10.25
CA GLU A 183 6.07 7.60 -10.81
C GLU A 183 5.71 8.64 -9.74
N ILE A 184 5.77 8.27 -8.45
CA ILE A 184 5.49 9.15 -7.32
C ILE A 184 6.73 9.34 -6.43
N THR A 185 6.61 10.15 -5.37
CA THR A 185 7.70 10.35 -4.41
C THR A 185 7.97 9.08 -3.61
N ALA A 186 9.23 8.83 -3.30
CA ALA A 186 9.66 7.71 -2.45
C ALA A 186 9.85 8.19 -0.99
N PHE A 187 8.88 8.90 -0.43
CA PHE A 187 8.90 9.38 0.95
C PHE A 187 7.54 9.12 1.61
N ILE A 188 7.54 8.88 2.92
CA ILE A 188 6.29 8.94 3.68
C ILE A 188 6.01 10.42 3.94
N ASP A 189 5.37 11.08 2.96
CA ASP A 189 5.15 12.53 2.94
C ASP A 189 3.68 12.91 2.66
N ALA A 190 2.80 11.92 2.70
CA ALA A 190 1.39 12.01 2.39
C ALA A 190 1.10 12.41 0.92
N SER A 191 1.97 12.03 -0.01
CA SER A 191 1.74 12.26 -1.45
C SER A 191 0.43 11.65 -1.93
N ASN A 192 0.01 10.54 -1.34
CA ASN A 192 -1.29 9.92 -1.60
C ASN A 192 -2.48 10.84 -1.23
N VAL A 193 -2.30 11.80 -0.31
CA VAL A 193 -3.29 12.83 0.04
C VAL A 193 -3.13 14.07 -0.86
N TYR A 194 -1.89 14.48 -1.17
CA TYR A 194 -1.58 15.78 -1.78
C TYR A 194 -1.20 15.72 -3.25
N GLY A 195 -0.81 14.56 -3.77
CA GLY A 195 -0.22 14.37 -5.09
C GLY A 195 1.30 14.47 -5.07
N SER A 196 1.92 13.90 -6.12
CA SER A 196 3.37 13.95 -6.38
C SER A 196 3.73 14.88 -7.55
N ASP A 197 2.80 15.75 -7.98
CA ASP A 197 2.99 16.77 -8.98
C ASP A 197 2.19 18.04 -8.66
N LEU A 198 2.66 19.18 -9.17
CA LEU A 198 2.06 20.49 -8.89
C LEU A 198 0.62 20.64 -9.41
N THR A 199 0.26 19.95 -10.48
CA THR A 199 -1.07 20.04 -11.10
C THR A 199 -2.09 19.35 -10.20
N THR A 200 -1.80 18.14 -9.79
CA THR A 200 -2.63 17.37 -8.85
C THR A 200 -2.76 18.13 -7.54
N ALA A 201 -1.64 18.55 -6.93
CA ALA A 201 -1.65 19.30 -5.68
C ALA A 201 -2.49 20.57 -5.74
N ALA A 202 -2.35 21.37 -6.79
CA ALA A 202 -3.14 22.60 -6.98
C ALA A 202 -4.63 22.28 -7.19
N SER A 203 -4.97 21.18 -7.86
CA SER A 203 -6.36 20.79 -8.13
C SER A 203 -7.13 20.44 -6.85
N LEU A 204 -6.44 19.89 -5.84
CA LEU A 204 -7.03 19.43 -4.58
C LEU A 204 -7.20 20.56 -3.54
N ARG A 205 -6.50 21.68 -3.68
CA ARG A 205 -6.57 22.81 -2.74
C ARG A 205 -7.84 23.64 -2.92
N SER A 206 -8.42 24.11 -1.80
CA SER A 206 -9.53 25.04 -1.80
C SER A 206 -9.09 26.49 -2.16
N GLY A 207 -7.80 26.82 -1.89
CA GLY A 207 -7.22 28.16 -2.01
C GLY A 207 -7.67 29.12 -0.91
N VAL A 208 -8.24 28.62 0.17
CA VAL A 208 -8.71 29.42 1.32
C VAL A 208 -8.36 28.74 2.63
N GLY A 209 -7.58 29.44 3.46
CA GLY A 209 -7.23 29.01 4.81
C GLY A 209 -6.41 27.71 4.85
N GLY A 210 -5.58 27.48 3.83
CA GLY A 210 -4.72 26.32 3.70
C GLY A 210 -5.43 25.00 3.49
N LYS A 211 -6.76 24.99 3.28
CA LYS A 211 -7.57 23.76 3.28
C LYS A 211 -7.57 23.03 1.94
N LEU A 212 -7.80 21.72 2.01
CA LEU A 212 -8.14 20.87 0.89
C LEU A 212 -9.66 20.95 0.58
N LYS A 213 -10.02 20.68 -0.67
CA LYS A 213 -11.42 20.58 -1.11
C LYS A 213 -12.08 19.35 -0.50
N THR A 214 -13.37 19.48 -0.20
CA THR A 214 -14.24 18.36 0.20
C THR A 214 -15.58 18.46 -0.53
N SER A 215 -16.31 17.35 -0.58
CA SER A 215 -17.68 17.26 -1.06
C SER A 215 -18.69 17.18 0.10
N ILE A 216 -19.96 16.91 -0.21
CA ILE A 216 -21.03 16.72 0.78
C ILE A 216 -20.65 15.61 1.76
N GLY A 217 -20.94 15.81 3.04
CA GLY A 217 -20.58 14.88 4.10
C GLY A 217 -19.10 14.91 4.49
N ASN A 218 -18.38 15.98 4.10
CA ASN A 218 -16.96 16.14 4.33
C ASN A 218 -16.14 14.96 3.79
N LEU A 219 -16.57 14.43 2.61
CA LEU A 219 -15.87 13.41 1.85
C LEU A 219 -14.89 14.08 0.88
N LEU A 220 -14.06 13.28 0.21
CA LEU A 220 -13.17 13.74 -0.86
C LEU A 220 -13.97 14.49 -1.97
N PRO A 221 -13.34 15.42 -2.71
CA PRO A 221 -13.99 16.05 -3.85
C PRO A 221 -14.27 15.01 -4.94
N LEU A 222 -15.31 15.27 -5.75
CA LEU A 222 -15.74 14.37 -6.82
C LEU A 222 -15.36 14.91 -8.20
N SER A 223 -15.00 14.01 -9.09
CA SER A 223 -14.90 14.25 -10.53
C SER A 223 -16.28 14.27 -11.19
N ASP A 224 -16.35 14.70 -12.45
CA ASP A 224 -17.59 14.69 -13.26
C ASP A 224 -18.16 13.25 -13.44
N SER A 225 -17.33 12.23 -13.30
CA SER A 225 -17.73 10.82 -13.37
C SER A 225 -18.12 10.22 -12.00
N ASN A 226 -18.25 11.04 -10.96
CA ASN A 226 -18.55 10.64 -9.58
C ASN A 226 -17.52 9.70 -8.93
N PHE A 227 -16.27 9.73 -9.38
CA PHE A 227 -15.14 9.16 -8.65
C PHE A 227 -14.52 10.23 -7.75
N PHE A 228 -14.03 9.81 -6.61
CA PHE A 228 -13.32 10.70 -5.69
C PHE A 228 -11.96 11.12 -6.26
N LEU A 229 -11.60 12.37 -6.04
CA LEU A 229 -10.29 12.94 -6.36
C LEU A 229 -9.42 12.93 -5.10
N ALA A 230 -8.20 12.43 -5.23
CA ALA A 230 -7.20 12.37 -4.17
C ALA A 230 -5.79 12.60 -4.75
N GLY A 231 -4.77 12.60 -3.92
CA GLY A 231 -3.38 12.70 -4.35
C GLY A 231 -2.91 11.49 -5.15
N ASP A 232 -3.45 10.31 -4.87
CA ASP A 232 -3.16 9.08 -5.60
C ASP A 232 -4.36 8.62 -6.44
N VAL A 233 -4.09 8.16 -7.65
CA VAL A 233 -5.12 7.73 -8.62
C VAL A 233 -5.86 6.47 -8.20
N ARG A 234 -5.27 5.67 -7.31
CA ARG A 234 -5.82 4.40 -6.79
C ARG A 234 -6.79 4.59 -5.62
N ALA A 235 -7.04 5.83 -5.16
CA ALA A 235 -7.90 6.11 -4.00
C ALA A 235 -9.30 5.49 -4.09
N ASN A 236 -9.82 5.25 -5.29
CA ASN A 236 -11.12 4.62 -5.53
C ASN A 236 -11.05 3.10 -5.71
N GLU A 237 -9.89 2.49 -5.55
CA GLU A 237 -9.71 1.07 -5.80
C GLU A 237 -10.66 0.23 -4.95
N GLN A 238 -10.83 0.59 -3.68
CA GLN A 238 -11.85 0.01 -2.81
C GLN A 238 -12.30 1.01 -1.72
N VAL A 239 -13.44 0.74 -1.08
CA VAL A 239 -14.10 1.67 -0.14
C VAL A 239 -13.28 1.98 1.12
N GLY A 240 -12.43 1.07 1.59
CA GLY A 240 -11.52 1.30 2.72
C GLY A 240 -10.44 2.33 2.38
N LEU A 241 -9.89 2.31 1.15
CA LEU A 241 -8.98 3.34 0.68
C LEU A 241 -9.67 4.71 0.61
N ILE A 242 -10.89 4.78 0.08
CA ILE A 242 -11.68 6.02 0.09
C ILE A 242 -11.83 6.53 1.52
N ALA A 243 -12.08 5.65 2.47
CA ALA A 243 -12.21 6.01 3.88
C ALA A 243 -10.90 6.57 4.45
N MET A 244 -9.76 5.94 4.16
CA MET A 244 -8.44 6.41 4.61
C MET A 244 -8.06 7.76 4.01
N HIS A 245 -8.20 7.94 2.70
CA HIS A 245 -7.94 9.24 2.05
C HIS A 245 -8.85 10.35 2.61
N THR A 246 -10.14 10.05 2.83
CA THR A 246 -11.08 11.00 3.44
C THR A 246 -10.66 11.37 4.86
N LEU A 247 -10.24 10.39 5.65
CA LEU A 247 -9.78 10.60 7.02
C LEU A 247 -8.61 11.60 7.08
N PHE A 248 -7.60 11.41 6.24
CA PHE A 248 -6.42 12.28 6.24
C PHE A 248 -6.66 13.64 5.59
N VAL A 249 -7.61 13.79 4.66
CA VAL A 249 -8.07 15.09 4.18
C VAL A 249 -8.81 15.85 5.30
N ARG A 250 -9.62 15.18 6.10
CA ARG A 250 -10.27 15.78 7.28
C ARG A 250 -9.23 16.22 8.31
N GLU A 251 -8.23 15.39 8.61
CA GLU A 251 -7.14 15.72 9.54
C GLU A 251 -6.35 16.95 9.06
N HIS A 252 -6.00 17.01 7.75
CA HIS A 252 -5.39 18.20 7.19
C HIS A 252 -6.25 19.45 7.40
N ASN A 253 -7.53 19.39 7.11
CA ASN A 253 -8.44 20.53 7.24
C ASN A 253 -8.66 20.96 8.70
N ARG A 254 -8.64 20.01 9.64
CA ARG A 254 -8.67 20.28 11.08
C ARG A 254 -7.40 21.01 11.52
N LEU A 255 -6.24 20.51 11.14
CA LEU A 255 -4.93 21.13 11.41
C LEU A 255 -4.83 22.53 10.79
N ALA A 256 -5.24 22.70 9.53
CA ALA A 256 -5.26 24.01 8.87
C ALA A 256 -6.11 25.02 9.64
N GLN A 257 -7.27 24.60 10.14
CA GLN A 257 -8.13 25.46 10.97
C GLN A 257 -7.47 25.80 12.32
N GLU A 258 -6.81 24.86 12.96
CA GLU A 258 -6.08 25.07 14.22
C GLU A 258 -4.93 26.06 14.03
N ILE A 259 -4.09 25.88 13.00
CA ILE A 259 -2.97 26.75 12.66
C ILE A 259 -3.46 28.18 12.35
N ALA A 260 -4.49 28.32 11.51
CA ALA A 260 -5.06 29.63 11.18
C ALA A 260 -5.66 30.35 12.40
N THR A 261 -6.15 29.59 13.38
CA THR A 261 -6.70 30.15 14.63
C THR A 261 -5.59 30.58 15.57
N ALA A 262 -4.49 29.82 15.64
CA ALA A 262 -3.34 30.13 16.49
C ALA A 262 -2.56 31.33 15.96
N ASP A 263 -2.40 31.47 14.63
CA ASP A 263 -1.75 32.62 13.99
C ASP A 263 -2.58 33.14 12.79
N PRO A 264 -3.48 34.09 13.00
CA PRO A 264 -4.31 34.68 11.94
C PRO A 264 -3.53 35.50 10.89
N GLY A 265 -2.23 35.71 11.10
CA GLY A 265 -1.36 36.47 10.17
C GLY A 265 -0.79 35.62 9.05
N LEU A 266 -0.90 34.30 9.13
CA LEU A 266 -0.37 33.37 8.13
C LEU A 266 -1.16 33.42 6.82
N THR A 267 -0.45 33.25 5.71
CA THR A 267 -1.03 33.12 4.37
C THR A 267 -1.66 31.73 4.17
N ASP A 268 -2.50 31.58 3.13
CA ASP A 268 -3.06 30.29 2.72
C ASP A 268 -1.98 29.24 2.49
N GLU A 269 -0.86 29.64 1.85
CA GLU A 269 0.27 28.75 1.57
C GLU A 269 0.99 28.30 2.84
N GLU A 270 1.27 29.21 3.76
CA GLU A 270 1.97 28.88 5.02
C GLU A 270 1.14 27.95 5.88
N ILE A 271 -0.17 28.16 5.96
CA ILE A 271 -1.09 27.25 6.67
C ILE A 271 -1.10 25.87 6.02
N TYR A 272 -1.22 25.82 4.69
CA TYR A 272 -1.23 24.57 3.92
C TYR A 272 0.05 23.76 4.15
N GLN A 273 1.22 24.38 4.01
CA GLN A 273 2.50 23.70 4.15
C GLN A 273 2.76 23.21 5.58
N GLN A 274 2.37 23.98 6.59
CA GLN A 274 2.47 23.55 7.99
C GLN A 274 1.55 22.36 8.26
N ALA A 275 0.29 22.41 7.82
CA ALA A 275 -0.64 21.29 8.00
C ALA A 275 -0.15 20.03 7.25
N ARG A 276 0.36 20.18 6.01
CA ARG A 276 0.95 19.09 5.24
C ARG A 276 2.14 18.45 5.95
N ALA A 277 3.04 19.25 6.50
CA ALA A 277 4.20 18.74 7.23
C ALA A 277 3.77 17.92 8.47
N ILE A 278 2.73 18.35 9.19
CA ILE A 278 2.20 17.62 10.35
C ILE A 278 1.54 16.30 9.92
N VAL A 279 0.74 16.30 8.85
CA VAL A 279 0.11 15.06 8.35
C VAL A 279 1.15 14.05 7.91
N GLY A 280 2.19 14.45 7.16
CA GLY A 280 3.30 13.57 6.80
C GLY A 280 4.01 13.01 8.02
N ALA A 281 4.27 13.85 9.04
CA ALA A 281 4.85 13.42 10.31
C ALA A 281 3.98 12.39 11.05
N GLN A 282 2.65 12.59 11.09
CA GLN A 282 1.71 11.63 11.68
C GLN A 282 1.76 10.29 10.95
N MET A 283 1.79 10.28 9.61
CA MET A 283 1.93 9.04 8.84
C MET A 283 3.27 8.34 9.12
N GLN A 284 4.37 9.09 9.26
CA GLN A 284 5.66 8.54 9.68
C GLN A 284 5.55 7.89 11.06
N VAL A 285 5.03 8.59 12.06
CA VAL A 285 4.91 8.09 13.44
C VAL A 285 4.05 6.82 13.50
N ILE A 286 2.86 6.81 12.90
CA ILE A 286 1.95 5.64 12.87
C ILE A 286 2.65 4.45 12.18
N THR A 287 3.30 4.69 11.05
CA THR A 287 3.98 3.63 10.30
C THR A 287 5.09 2.97 11.12
N TYR A 288 5.94 3.77 11.77
CA TYR A 288 7.11 3.23 12.47
C TYR A 288 6.82 2.75 13.90
N ASN A 289 5.79 3.29 14.56
CA ASN A 289 5.49 2.93 15.94
C ASN A 289 4.36 1.90 16.09
N GLU A 290 3.40 1.84 15.14
CA GLU A 290 2.27 0.92 15.22
C GLU A 290 2.31 -0.19 14.15
N PHE A 291 2.51 0.17 12.87
CA PHE A 291 2.43 -0.77 11.75
C PHE A 291 3.66 -1.69 11.64
N LEU A 292 4.87 -1.12 11.53
CA LEU A 292 6.10 -1.91 11.31
C LEU A 292 6.40 -2.90 12.45
N PRO A 293 6.18 -2.58 13.73
CA PRO A 293 6.42 -3.54 14.81
C PRO A 293 5.56 -4.81 14.70
N LEU A 294 4.32 -4.70 14.21
CA LEU A 294 3.48 -5.88 13.96
C LEU A 294 3.94 -6.66 12.73
N LEU A 295 4.31 -5.96 11.66
CA LEU A 295 4.75 -6.58 10.42
C LEU A 295 6.07 -7.35 10.61
N LEU A 296 7.04 -6.74 11.29
CA LEU A 296 8.41 -7.26 11.45
C LEU A 296 8.64 -8.02 12.77
N GLY A 297 7.72 -7.90 13.75
CA GLY A 297 7.87 -8.41 15.11
C GLY A 297 8.78 -7.58 16.00
N GLU A 298 9.41 -6.56 15.45
CA GLU A 298 10.27 -5.62 16.17
C GLU A 298 10.23 -4.25 15.49
N GLY A 299 10.43 -3.20 16.23
CA GLY A 299 10.65 -1.86 15.66
C GLY A 299 12.01 -1.79 14.94
N LEU A 300 12.16 -0.81 14.05
CA LEU A 300 13.46 -0.48 13.51
C LEU A 300 14.37 0.07 14.62
N GLY A 301 15.68 -0.14 14.50
CA GLY A 301 16.66 0.41 15.44
C GLY A 301 16.56 1.94 15.55
N SER A 302 17.13 2.51 16.62
CA SER A 302 17.06 3.94 16.93
C SER A 302 17.49 4.80 15.74
N TYR A 303 16.76 5.88 15.49
CA TYR A 303 17.15 6.89 14.51
C TYR A 303 18.39 7.66 14.98
N ALA A 304 19.37 7.77 14.11
CA ALA A 304 20.65 8.42 14.42
C ALA A 304 20.83 9.78 13.71
N GLY A 305 19.78 10.28 13.06
CA GLY A 305 19.80 11.51 12.26
C GLY A 305 19.81 11.25 10.76
N TYR A 306 19.53 12.30 9.99
CA TYR A 306 19.54 12.28 8.53
C TYR A 306 20.94 11.92 7.97
N LYS A 307 20.97 11.11 6.93
CA LYS A 307 22.16 10.65 6.23
C LYS A 307 22.07 11.03 4.75
N ASP A 308 22.90 11.95 4.31
CA ASP A 308 22.91 12.46 2.94
C ASP A 308 23.52 11.49 1.91
N ASP A 309 24.14 10.42 2.38
CA ASP A 309 24.65 9.30 1.57
C ASP A 309 23.66 8.13 1.44
N VAL A 310 22.48 8.21 2.07
CA VAL A 310 21.42 7.19 1.98
C VAL A 310 20.38 7.60 0.94
N ASN A 311 20.23 6.80 -0.11
CA ASN A 311 19.20 6.99 -1.12
C ASN A 311 17.86 6.36 -0.64
N PRO A 312 16.78 7.15 -0.42
CA PRO A 312 15.49 6.65 0.03
C PRO A 312 14.68 5.95 -1.08
N GLY A 313 15.12 6.05 -2.34
CA GLY A 313 14.40 5.49 -3.48
C GLY A 313 13.91 4.05 -3.25
N ILE A 314 12.76 3.72 -3.82
CA ILE A 314 12.13 2.41 -3.62
C ILE A 314 12.91 1.33 -4.37
N SER A 315 13.16 0.20 -3.70
CA SER A 315 13.78 -0.95 -4.35
C SER A 315 12.75 -1.81 -5.10
N ASN A 316 13.19 -2.38 -6.21
CA ASN A 316 12.36 -3.22 -7.06
C ASN A 316 11.85 -4.46 -6.32
N GLU A 317 12.69 -5.04 -5.46
CA GLU A 317 12.37 -6.20 -4.61
C GLU A 317 11.30 -5.86 -3.57
N PHE A 318 11.29 -4.63 -3.06
CA PHE A 318 10.27 -4.14 -2.15
C PHE A 318 8.93 -3.93 -2.89
N SER A 319 8.92 -3.05 -3.89
CA SER A 319 7.74 -2.66 -4.68
C SER A 319 7.03 -3.86 -5.32
N THR A 320 7.82 -4.76 -5.89
CA THR A 320 7.30 -5.81 -6.79
C THR A 320 7.04 -7.13 -6.07
N ALA A 321 7.63 -7.34 -4.88
CA ALA A 321 7.46 -8.59 -4.14
C ALA A 321 7.22 -8.39 -2.64
N ALA A 322 8.19 -7.90 -1.87
CA ALA A 322 8.13 -8.00 -0.41
C ALA A 322 6.98 -7.20 0.22
N TYR A 323 6.67 -6.01 -0.30
CA TYR A 323 5.58 -5.20 0.24
C TYR A 323 4.19 -5.63 -0.25
N ARG A 324 4.12 -6.51 -1.27
CA ARG A 324 2.88 -7.15 -1.72
C ARG A 324 2.41 -8.28 -0.80
N VAL A 325 3.03 -8.42 0.36
CA VAL A 325 2.60 -9.32 1.43
C VAL A 325 1.14 -9.09 1.84
N GLY A 326 0.68 -7.84 1.83
CA GLY A 326 -0.69 -7.47 2.16
C GLY A 326 -1.77 -8.15 1.32
N HIS A 327 -1.45 -8.64 0.12
CA HIS A 327 -2.40 -9.31 -0.77
C HIS A 327 -2.94 -10.64 -0.21
N THR A 328 -2.24 -11.29 0.72
CA THR A 328 -2.68 -12.52 1.38
C THR A 328 -3.53 -12.24 2.62
N MET A 329 -3.43 -11.01 3.17
CA MET A 329 -4.09 -10.63 4.41
C MET A 329 -5.55 -10.18 4.23
N LEU A 330 -6.02 -10.04 2.99
CA LEU A 330 -7.31 -9.49 2.65
C LEU A 330 -8.46 -10.37 3.17
N SER A 331 -9.46 -9.73 3.77
CA SER A 331 -10.69 -10.38 4.19
C SER A 331 -11.71 -10.44 3.04
N PRO A 332 -12.48 -11.52 2.89
CA PRO A 332 -13.45 -11.66 1.79
C PRO A 332 -14.64 -10.70 1.89
N ASN A 333 -14.88 -10.14 3.08
CA ASN A 333 -15.92 -9.15 3.31
C ASN A 333 -15.32 -7.94 4.05
N LEU A 334 -15.69 -6.74 3.64
CA LEU A 334 -15.47 -5.52 4.39
C LEU A 334 -16.65 -5.31 5.34
N LEU A 335 -16.40 -5.33 6.65
CA LEU A 335 -17.42 -5.06 7.65
C LEU A 335 -17.79 -3.58 7.61
N ARG A 336 -19.09 -3.29 7.77
CA ARG A 336 -19.62 -1.94 7.97
C ARG A 336 -20.49 -1.93 9.22
N LEU A 337 -19.94 -1.34 10.29
CA LEU A 337 -20.51 -1.48 11.63
C LEU A 337 -21.04 -0.14 12.16
N ASP A 338 -22.18 -0.20 12.85
CA ASP A 338 -22.72 0.90 13.64
C ASP A 338 -21.91 1.13 14.93
N GLU A 339 -22.34 2.08 15.76
CA GLU A 339 -21.71 2.40 17.06
C GLU A 339 -21.78 1.25 18.08
N ASN A 340 -22.70 0.30 17.90
CA ASN A 340 -22.89 -0.85 18.76
C ASN A 340 -22.18 -2.12 18.25
N GLY A 341 -21.44 -2.01 17.14
CA GLY A 341 -20.74 -3.14 16.49
C GLY A 341 -21.63 -4.04 15.63
N ASN A 342 -22.87 -3.65 15.35
CA ASN A 342 -23.75 -4.38 14.45
C ASN A 342 -23.57 -3.92 13.01
N PRO A 343 -23.79 -4.80 12.02
CA PRO A 343 -23.83 -4.36 10.63
C PRO A 343 -24.87 -3.24 10.42
N ILE A 344 -24.49 -2.21 9.64
CA ILE A 344 -25.44 -1.17 9.23
C ILE A 344 -26.58 -1.76 8.37
N PRO A 345 -27.71 -1.05 8.17
CA PRO A 345 -28.84 -1.56 7.39
C PRO A 345 -28.49 -2.06 5.99
N GLU A 346 -27.49 -1.42 5.35
CA GLU A 346 -26.99 -1.78 4.02
C GLU A 346 -26.10 -3.04 4.04
N GLY A 347 -25.76 -3.55 5.22
CA GLY A 347 -24.96 -4.75 5.44
C GLY A 347 -23.46 -4.58 5.15
N ASN A 348 -22.72 -5.66 5.25
CA ASN A 348 -21.31 -5.75 4.87
C ASN A 348 -21.16 -5.85 3.35
N ILE A 349 -19.96 -5.60 2.80
CA ILE A 349 -19.69 -5.65 1.36
C ILE A 349 -18.70 -6.79 1.10
N ALA A 350 -18.99 -7.70 0.16
CA ALA A 350 -17.98 -8.61 -0.35
C ALA A 350 -16.85 -7.80 -1.02
N LEU A 351 -15.60 -8.18 -0.80
CA LEU A 351 -14.47 -7.40 -1.31
C LEU A 351 -14.54 -7.22 -2.84
N ARG A 352 -14.97 -8.27 -3.57
CA ARG A 352 -15.16 -8.20 -5.03
C ARG A 352 -16.18 -7.14 -5.50
N ASP A 353 -17.12 -6.75 -4.62
CA ASP A 353 -18.16 -5.76 -4.89
C ASP A 353 -17.82 -4.37 -4.34
N ALA A 354 -16.67 -4.25 -3.64
CA ALA A 354 -16.17 -3.01 -3.05
C ALA A 354 -15.29 -2.21 -4.03
N PHE A 355 -14.76 -2.86 -5.08
CA PHE A 355 -13.89 -2.22 -6.05
C PHE A 355 -14.63 -1.17 -6.88
N PHE A 356 -14.01 0.01 -7.04
CA PHE A 356 -14.51 1.13 -7.85
C PHE A 356 -15.96 1.49 -7.56
N SER A 357 -16.37 1.41 -6.28
CA SER A 357 -17.74 1.60 -5.82
C SER A 357 -17.89 2.81 -4.88
N PRO A 358 -17.51 4.05 -5.29
CA PRO A 358 -17.57 5.25 -4.44
C PRO A 358 -19.00 5.54 -3.94
N HIS A 359 -20.02 5.15 -4.69
CA HIS A 359 -21.43 5.32 -4.30
C HIS A 359 -21.77 4.62 -2.97
N ARG A 360 -21.05 3.55 -2.60
CA ARG A 360 -21.21 2.84 -1.32
C ARG A 360 -20.84 3.75 -0.14
N VAL A 361 -19.81 4.57 -0.31
CA VAL A 361 -19.41 5.56 0.71
C VAL A 361 -20.35 6.76 0.71
N ILE A 362 -20.74 7.27 -0.47
CA ILE A 362 -21.59 8.46 -0.61
C ILE A 362 -22.99 8.23 -0.02
N ASN A 363 -23.57 7.04 -0.24
CA ASN A 363 -24.99 6.79 0.02
C ASN A 363 -25.26 5.85 1.21
N GLU A 364 -24.22 5.19 1.74
CA GLU A 364 -24.40 4.06 2.67
C GLU A 364 -23.59 4.28 3.96
N GLY A 365 -23.77 5.44 4.60
CA GLY A 365 -23.25 5.73 5.95
C GLY A 365 -21.87 6.38 6.02
N GLY A 366 -21.25 6.75 4.89
CA GLY A 366 -19.95 7.44 4.88
C GLY A 366 -18.78 6.52 5.26
N ILE A 367 -17.75 7.09 5.90
CA ILE A 367 -16.52 6.36 6.23
C ILE A 367 -16.56 5.67 7.61
N ASP A 368 -17.34 6.15 8.54
CA ASP A 368 -17.33 5.68 9.94
C ASP A 368 -17.64 4.19 10.09
N PRO A 369 -18.68 3.63 9.42
CA PRO A 369 -18.94 2.19 9.49
C PRO A 369 -17.80 1.33 8.95
N ILE A 370 -17.09 1.82 7.93
CA ILE A 370 -15.96 1.12 7.31
C ILE A 370 -14.77 1.10 8.28
N LEU A 371 -14.44 2.25 8.88
CA LEU A 371 -13.34 2.36 9.84
C LEU A 371 -13.58 1.48 11.08
N ARG A 372 -14.82 1.42 11.61
CA ARG A 372 -15.17 0.48 12.68
C ARG A 372 -15.00 -0.97 12.24
N GLY A 373 -15.40 -1.28 11.00
CA GLY A 373 -15.23 -2.61 10.42
C GLY A 373 -13.78 -3.04 10.34
N LEU A 374 -12.90 -2.19 9.81
CA LEU A 374 -11.46 -2.43 9.70
C LEU A 374 -10.80 -2.68 11.06
N ALA A 375 -11.21 -1.95 12.10
CA ALA A 375 -10.69 -2.12 13.46
C ALA A 375 -11.18 -3.41 14.15
N THR A 376 -12.35 -3.91 13.75
CA THR A 376 -12.99 -5.06 14.41
C THR A 376 -12.61 -6.38 13.75
N GLN A 377 -12.47 -6.40 12.44
CA GLN A 377 -12.22 -7.63 11.68
C GLN A 377 -10.76 -8.05 11.79
N GLN A 378 -10.54 -9.32 12.12
CA GLN A 378 -9.23 -9.94 12.09
C GLN A 378 -8.83 -10.26 10.66
N ALA A 379 -7.65 -9.79 10.23
CA ALA A 379 -7.08 -10.03 8.92
C ALA A 379 -6.78 -11.53 8.67
N GLN A 380 -6.61 -11.91 7.41
CA GLN A 380 -6.12 -13.25 7.09
C GLN A 380 -4.63 -13.38 7.43
N GLU A 381 -4.13 -14.62 7.50
CA GLU A 381 -2.72 -14.91 7.76
C GLU A 381 -1.84 -14.50 6.57
N VAL A 382 -0.59 -14.19 6.85
CA VAL A 382 0.43 -14.03 5.81
C VAL A 382 0.98 -15.42 5.48
N ASP A 383 0.53 -15.97 4.38
CA ASP A 383 0.96 -17.24 3.84
C ASP A 383 0.83 -17.23 2.31
N THR A 384 0.86 -18.38 1.65
CA THR A 384 0.69 -18.43 0.19
C THR A 384 -0.76 -18.31 -0.27
N LEU A 385 -1.73 -18.37 0.66
CA LEU A 385 -3.16 -18.42 0.33
C LEU A 385 -3.70 -17.03 0.03
N VAL A 386 -4.59 -16.97 -0.94
CA VAL A 386 -5.24 -15.73 -1.40
C VAL A 386 -6.73 -16.01 -1.59
N ILE A 387 -7.57 -15.16 -1.02
CA ILE A 387 -9.02 -15.29 -1.12
C ILE A 387 -9.52 -15.20 -2.57
N ASP A 388 -10.59 -15.89 -2.89
CA ASP A 388 -11.15 -15.94 -4.25
C ASP A 388 -11.60 -14.58 -4.77
N ASP A 389 -11.97 -13.65 -3.90
CA ASP A 389 -12.39 -12.30 -4.28
C ASP A 389 -11.32 -11.53 -5.07
N VAL A 390 -10.04 -11.83 -4.84
CA VAL A 390 -8.91 -11.22 -5.58
C VAL A 390 -8.10 -12.25 -6.39
N ARG A 391 -8.24 -13.54 -6.12
CA ARG A 391 -7.58 -14.60 -6.90
C ARG A 391 -8.33 -14.96 -8.17
N ASN A 392 -9.65 -14.87 -8.17
CA ASN A 392 -10.48 -15.21 -9.31
C ASN A 392 -11.36 -14.05 -9.79
N PHE A 393 -11.65 -13.05 -8.94
CA PHE A 393 -12.61 -11.98 -9.20
C PHE A 393 -12.03 -10.56 -9.04
N LEU A 394 -10.71 -10.42 -9.04
CA LEU A 394 -10.10 -9.09 -8.94
C LEU A 394 -10.61 -8.20 -10.10
N PHE A 395 -11.25 -7.08 -9.75
CA PHE A 395 -11.81 -6.08 -10.65
C PHE A 395 -12.90 -6.56 -11.61
N GLY A 396 -13.39 -7.80 -11.48
CA GLY A 396 -14.43 -8.30 -12.33
C GLY A 396 -14.58 -9.83 -12.36
N VAL A 397 -15.41 -10.31 -13.28
CA VAL A 397 -15.66 -11.73 -13.46
C VAL A 397 -14.58 -12.35 -14.36
N PRO A 398 -14.10 -13.58 -14.10
CA PRO A 398 -13.14 -14.27 -14.95
C PRO A 398 -13.58 -14.30 -16.42
N GLY A 399 -12.65 -14.01 -17.33
CA GLY A 399 -12.92 -13.91 -18.76
C GLY A 399 -13.72 -12.68 -19.21
N SER A 400 -14.09 -11.79 -18.28
CA SER A 400 -14.84 -10.55 -18.53
C SER A 400 -14.25 -9.37 -17.76
N GLY A 401 -12.91 -9.30 -17.68
CA GLY A 401 -12.16 -8.22 -17.01
C GLY A 401 -11.69 -8.58 -15.61
N GLY A 402 -11.96 -9.80 -15.12
CA GLY A 402 -11.41 -10.28 -13.85
C GLY A 402 -9.99 -10.80 -14.00
N PHE A 403 -9.21 -10.63 -12.92
CA PHE A 403 -7.79 -11.03 -12.85
C PHE A 403 -7.55 -11.99 -11.68
N ASP A 404 -6.35 -12.58 -11.65
CA ASP A 404 -5.79 -13.34 -10.55
C ASP A 404 -4.62 -12.56 -9.93
N LEU A 405 -4.82 -12.00 -8.74
CA LEU A 405 -3.81 -11.17 -8.06
C LEU A 405 -2.52 -11.95 -7.78
N ALA A 406 -2.61 -13.22 -7.37
CA ALA A 406 -1.43 -14.06 -7.12
C ALA A 406 -0.61 -14.25 -8.41
N SER A 407 -1.30 -14.58 -9.51
CA SER A 407 -0.66 -14.71 -10.83
C SER A 407 -0.03 -13.41 -11.31
N LEU A 408 -0.71 -12.27 -11.10
CA LEU A 408 -0.18 -10.95 -11.45
C LEU A 408 1.09 -10.62 -10.69
N ASN A 409 1.16 -10.94 -9.38
CA ASN A 409 2.36 -10.68 -8.56
C ASN A 409 3.56 -11.52 -9.06
N ILE A 410 3.35 -12.79 -9.35
CA ILE A 410 4.40 -13.67 -9.90
C ILE A 410 4.87 -13.15 -11.25
N GLN A 411 3.94 -12.84 -12.17
CA GLN A 411 4.27 -12.35 -13.50
C GLN A 411 4.97 -10.98 -13.47
N ARG A 412 4.57 -10.10 -12.56
CA ARG A 412 5.19 -8.79 -12.37
C ARG A 412 6.64 -8.92 -11.88
N GLY A 413 6.92 -9.85 -10.95
CA GLY A 413 8.30 -10.14 -10.54
C GLY A 413 9.17 -10.59 -11.71
N ARG A 414 8.63 -11.42 -12.60
CA ARG A 414 9.32 -11.85 -13.83
C ARG A 414 9.53 -10.70 -14.81
N ASP A 415 8.53 -9.83 -14.99
CA ASP A 415 8.61 -8.61 -15.82
C ASP A 415 9.70 -7.66 -15.33
N HIS A 416 9.80 -7.48 -14.03
CA HIS A 416 10.80 -6.59 -13.43
C HIS A 416 12.19 -7.22 -13.33
N GLY A 417 12.35 -8.46 -13.79
CA GLY A 417 13.63 -9.17 -13.72
C GLY A 417 14.07 -9.45 -12.28
N LEU A 418 13.13 -9.72 -11.37
CA LEU A 418 13.49 -10.21 -10.05
C LEU A 418 14.15 -11.59 -10.14
N PRO A 419 15.16 -11.89 -9.31
CA PRO A 419 15.76 -13.21 -9.25
C PRO A 419 14.76 -14.25 -8.70
N SER A 420 15.13 -15.52 -8.75
CA SER A 420 14.41 -16.56 -8.03
C SER A 420 14.50 -16.34 -6.52
N TYR A 421 13.63 -17.00 -5.78
CA TYR A 421 13.65 -16.99 -4.31
C TYR A 421 15.06 -17.30 -3.75
N ASN A 422 15.72 -18.37 -4.21
CA ASN A 422 17.04 -18.75 -3.73
C ASN A 422 18.14 -17.76 -4.15
N GLU A 423 18.10 -17.28 -5.40
CA GLU A 423 19.04 -16.26 -5.88
C GLU A 423 18.94 -14.98 -5.05
N ALA A 424 17.70 -14.55 -4.72
CA ALA A 424 17.47 -13.40 -3.86
C ALA A 424 18.02 -13.59 -2.46
N ARG A 425 17.75 -14.74 -1.83
CA ARG A 425 18.29 -15.05 -0.49
C ARG A 425 19.82 -14.98 -0.46
N ILE A 426 20.47 -15.62 -1.44
CA ILE A 426 21.93 -15.59 -1.57
C ILE A 426 22.45 -14.15 -1.74
N ALA A 427 21.85 -13.38 -2.64
CA ALA A 427 22.25 -12.01 -2.93
C ALA A 427 22.11 -11.08 -1.70
N LEU A 428 21.11 -11.35 -0.84
CA LEU A 428 20.88 -10.61 0.41
C LEU A 428 21.64 -11.20 1.62
N GLY A 429 22.54 -12.16 1.40
CA GLY A 429 23.37 -12.76 2.45
C GLY A 429 22.63 -13.79 3.32
N LEU A 430 21.47 -14.26 2.89
CA LEU A 430 20.68 -15.30 3.54
C LEU A 430 21.06 -16.69 3.02
N GLY A 431 20.75 -17.73 3.78
CA GLY A 431 20.98 -19.12 3.34
C GLY A 431 19.97 -19.55 2.27
N ALA A 432 20.42 -20.24 1.23
CA ALA A 432 19.53 -20.86 0.24
C ALA A 432 18.78 -22.06 0.82
N ALA A 433 17.52 -22.25 0.43
CA ALA A 433 16.77 -23.47 0.65
C ALA A 433 17.32 -24.57 -0.29
N ARG A 434 17.55 -25.79 0.22
CA ARG A 434 18.08 -26.92 -0.56
C ARG A 434 16.97 -27.78 -1.15
N SER A 435 15.76 -27.62 -0.63
CA SER A 435 14.59 -28.38 -1.02
C SER A 435 13.32 -27.63 -0.60
N PHE A 436 12.16 -28.04 -1.09
CA PHE A 436 10.87 -27.50 -0.65
C PHE A 436 10.61 -27.73 0.86
N ALA A 437 11.27 -28.72 1.49
CA ALA A 437 11.17 -28.94 2.93
C ALA A 437 11.97 -27.90 3.76
N ASP A 438 12.97 -27.23 3.15
CA ASP A 438 13.64 -26.08 3.77
C ASP A 438 12.80 -24.79 3.61
N LEU A 439 11.97 -24.71 2.55
CA LEU A 439 11.09 -23.55 2.29
C LEU A 439 9.91 -23.50 3.28
N THR A 440 9.20 -24.61 3.43
CA THR A 440 8.05 -24.70 4.35
C THR A 440 8.04 -26.03 5.10
N ARG A 441 7.43 -26.05 6.29
CA ARG A 441 7.23 -27.28 7.08
C ARG A 441 5.92 -28.00 6.75
N ASP A 442 5.02 -27.35 6.03
CA ASP A 442 3.76 -27.94 5.59
C ASP A 442 4.01 -28.94 4.45
N ALA A 443 3.76 -30.21 4.70
CA ALA A 443 4.01 -31.28 3.74
C ALA A 443 3.07 -31.22 2.52
N GLU A 444 1.85 -30.72 2.68
CA GLU A 444 0.91 -30.53 1.56
C GLU A 444 1.41 -29.40 0.65
N LEU A 445 1.85 -28.31 1.24
CA LEU A 445 2.43 -27.19 0.51
C LEU A 445 3.76 -27.57 -0.17
N GLN A 446 4.63 -28.37 0.48
CA GLN A 446 5.85 -28.93 -0.15
C GLN A 446 5.51 -29.74 -1.41
N ASN A 447 4.49 -30.61 -1.33
CA ASN A 447 4.04 -31.43 -2.46
C ASN A 447 3.42 -30.55 -3.57
N ALA A 448 2.68 -29.52 -3.21
CA ALA A 448 2.09 -28.58 -4.16
C ALA A 448 3.18 -27.80 -4.94
N PHE A 449 4.21 -27.31 -4.25
CA PHE A 449 5.37 -26.69 -4.90
C PHE A 449 6.10 -27.67 -5.81
N ALA A 450 6.38 -28.88 -5.35
CA ALA A 450 7.04 -29.93 -6.15
C ALA A 450 6.20 -30.39 -7.35
N GLY A 451 4.88 -30.22 -7.28
CA GLY A 451 3.97 -30.52 -8.39
C GLY A 451 3.97 -29.46 -9.51
N VAL A 452 4.42 -28.26 -9.23
CA VAL A 452 4.37 -27.14 -10.17
C VAL A 452 5.76 -26.62 -10.55
N TYR A 453 6.75 -26.61 -9.65
CA TYR A 453 8.14 -26.26 -9.92
C TYR A 453 9.02 -27.52 -10.04
N ASN A 454 9.92 -27.53 -11.00
CA ASN A 454 10.86 -28.64 -11.17
C ASN A 454 11.95 -28.66 -10.10
N ASP A 455 12.38 -27.48 -9.66
CA ASP A 455 13.46 -27.31 -8.68
C ASP A 455 13.14 -26.14 -7.74
N ILE A 456 13.64 -26.20 -6.51
CA ILE A 456 13.52 -25.12 -5.51
C ILE A 456 14.16 -23.82 -6.01
N ASN A 457 15.15 -23.89 -6.87
CA ASN A 457 15.81 -22.72 -7.47
C ASN A 457 14.97 -22.03 -8.55
N ASP A 458 13.89 -22.65 -9.01
CA ASP A 458 12.97 -22.05 -9.98
C ASP A 458 11.86 -21.22 -9.30
N VAL A 459 11.66 -21.39 -8.00
CA VAL A 459 10.58 -20.72 -7.25
C VAL A 459 10.69 -19.20 -7.39
N ASP A 460 9.59 -18.56 -7.77
CA ASP A 460 9.53 -17.11 -7.91
C ASP A 460 9.66 -16.40 -6.56
N PHE A 461 10.25 -15.21 -6.57
CA PHE A 461 10.58 -14.42 -5.38
C PHE A 461 9.39 -14.25 -4.44
N TRP A 462 8.25 -13.76 -4.95
CA TRP A 462 7.09 -13.43 -4.14
C TRP A 462 6.49 -14.65 -3.45
N ILE A 463 6.21 -15.71 -4.20
CA ILE A 463 5.55 -16.89 -3.65
C ILE A 463 6.49 -17.70 -2.71
N GLY A 464 7.80 -17.66 -2.98
CA GLY A 464 8.81 -18.25 -2.10
C GLY A 464 8.93 -17.50 -0.78
N GLY A 465 8.93 -16.16 -0.81
CA GLY A 465 8.97 -15.32 0.39
C GLY A 465 7.73 -15.48 1.28
N LEU A 466 6.54 -15.68 0.68
CA LEU A 466 5.32 -15.96 1.42
C LEU A 466 5.30 -17.34 2.08
N ALA A 467 5.97 -18.32 1.48
CA ALA A 467 6.01 -19.69 2.00
C ALA A 467 6.96 -19.86 3.21
N GLU A 468 7.78 -18.84 3.50
CA GLU A 468 8.70 -18.89 4.63
C GLU A 468 7.97 -18.89 5.97
N LYS A 469 8.58 -19.54 6.96
CA LYS A 469 8.14 -19.38 8.34
C LYS A 469 8.35 -17.93 8.82
N HIS A 470 7.36 -17.36 9.49
CA HIS A 470 7.48 -16.04 10.12
C HIS A 470 8.65 -15.97 11.11
N THR A 471 9.29 -14.81 11.18
CA THR A 471 10.48 -14.58 12.01
C THR A 471 10.26 -13.48 13.04
N ASN A 472 11.06 -13.48 14.09
CA ASN A 472 11.14 -12.42 15.10
C ASN A 472 9.80 -12.06 15.81
N GLY A 473 8.78 -12.91 15.73
CA GLY A 473 7.45 -12.62 16.26
C GLY A 473 6.60 -11.70 15.38
N GLY A 474 7.06 -11.37 14.17
CA GLY A 474 6.29 -10.69 13.13
C GLY A 474 5.46 -11.66 12.28
N ILE A 475 4.91 -11.14 11.20
CA ILE A 475 4.02 -11.89 10.28
C ILE A 475 4.66 -12.17 8.93
N VAL A 476 5.95 -11.91 8.75
CA VAL A 476 6.68 -12.16 7.50
C VAL A 476 7.88 -13.08 7.73
N GLY A 477 8.30 -13.79 6.68
CA GLY A 477 9.50 -14.59 6.66
C GLY A 477 10.78 -13.76 6.55
N GLU A 478 11.94 -14.43 6.62
CA GLU A 478 13.26 -13.79 6.69
C GLU A 478 13.59 -12.96 5.44
N LEU A 479 13.22 -13.45 4.25
CA LEU A 479 13.46 -12.73 3.00
C LEU A 479 12.70 -11.40 2.96
N PHE A 480 11.39 -11.44 3.22
CA PHE A 480 10.57 -10.22 3.20
C PHE A 480 10.94 -9.27 4.33
N ALA A 481 11.20 -9.79 5.54
CA ALA A 481 11.64 -8.97 6.67
C ALA A 481 12.94 -8.22 6.34
N THR A 482 13.90 -8.86 5.65
CA THR A 482 15.17 -8.23 5.25
C THR A 482 14.93 -7.07 4.28
N VAL A 483 14.11 -7.29 3.24
CA VAL A 483 13.83 -6.26 2.22
C VAL A 483 13.01 -5.11 2.80
N ILE A 484 11.97 -5.40 3.59
CA ILE A 484 11.11 -4.39 4.20
C ILE A 484 11.91 -3.55 5.20
N LYS A 485 12.73 -4.18 6.03
CA LYS A 485 13.58 -3.50 7.01
C LYS A 485 14.61 -2.58 6.34
N ASP A 486 15.23 -3.02 5.24
CA ASP A 486 16.15 -2.18 4.45
C ASP A 486 15.41 -0.95 3.91
N GLN A 487 14.28 -1.16 3.25
CA GLN A 487 13.52 -0.07 2.62
C GLN A 487 13.06 0.97 3.65
N PHE A 488 12.38 0.57 4.71
CA PHE A 488 11.92 1.53 5.72
C PHE A 488 13.08 2.19 6.49
N THR A 489 14.23 1.52 6.63
CA THR A 489 15.43 2.17 7.17
C THR A 489 15.91 3.28 6.25
N ARG A 490 15.96 3.04 4.93
CA ARG A 490 16.36 4.06 3.95
C ARG A 490 15.35 5.20 3.83
N LEU A 491 14.04 4.92 3.88
CA LEU A 491 12.98 5.93 3.90
C LEU A 491 13.09 6.86 5.09
N ARG A 492 13.51 6.36 6.25
CA ARG A 492 13.72 7.15 7.46
C ARG A 492 15.05 7.92 7.43
N ASP A 493 16.15 7.20 7.19
CA ASP A 493 17.49 7.73 7.35
C ASP A 493 17.88 8.67 6.19
N GLY A 494 17.33 8.46 5.00
CA GLY A 494 17.56 9.28 3.81
C GLY A 494 16.57 10.45 3.63
N ASP A 495 15.65 10.63 4.56
CA ASP A 495 14.67 11.71 4.51
C ASP A 495 15.10 12.92 5.37
N ARG A 496 15.48 14.03 4.70
CA ARG A 496 15.83 15.28 5.37
C ARG A 496 14.66 15.88 6.16
N PHE A 497 13.43 15.60 5.75
CA PHE A 497 12.20 16.05 6.41
C PHE A 497 11.58 14.97 7.31
N TRP A 498 12.38 14.01 7.79
CA TRP A 498 11.94 13.11 8.84
C TRP A 498 11.44 13.91 10.05
N TYR A 499 10.33 13.52 10.65
CA TYR A 499 9.60 14.35 11.62
C TYR A 499 10.47 14.89 12.77
N THR A 500 11.45 14.13 13.27
CA THR A 500 12.35 14.61 14.35
C THR A 500 13.37 15.63 13.88
N ASN A 501 13.59 15.79 12.57
CA ASN A 501 14.41 16.86 12.01
C ASN A 501 13.63 18.17 11.83
N VAL A 502 12.31 18.08 11.71
CA VAL A 502 11.42 19.20 11.42
C VAL A 502 10.80 19.78 12.68
N PHE A 503 10.39 18.91 13.59
CA PHE A 503 9.63 19.28 14.79
C PHE A 503 10.47 19.16 16.06
N SER A 504 10.16 19.97 17.07
CA SER A 504 10.83 19.96 18.37
C SER A 504 9.86 20.38 19.48
N GLY A 505 10.26 20.19 20.75
CA GLY A 505 9.50 20.62 21.91
C GLY A 505 8.13 19.95 22.02
N GLU A 506 7.09 20.71 22.36
CA GLU A 506 5.74 20.22 22.60
C GLU A 506 5.12 19.59 21.33
N ARG A 507 5.33 20.19 20.16
CA ARG A 507 4.81 19.66 18.88
C ARG A 507 5.42 18.29 18.55
N LEU A 508 6.69 18.08 18.82
CA LEU A 508 7.33 16.76 18.62
C LEU A 508 6.70 15.72 19.56
N GLN A 509 6.48 16.07 20.82
CA GLN A 509 5.84 15.16 21.77
C GLN A 509 4.40 14.80 21.37
N GLU A 510 3.61 15.77 20.92
CA GLU A 510 2.26 15.54 20.39
C GLU A 510 2.25 14.58 19.18
N LEU A 511 3.27 14.70 18.32
CA LEU A 511 3.43 13.80 17.17
C LEU A 511 3.80 12.38 17.63
N GLU A 512 4.77 12.25 18.53
CA GLU A 512 5.22 10.94 19.05
C GLU A 512 4.12 10.18 19.78
N ASP A 513 3.19 10.91 20.42
CA ASP A 513 2.02 10.35 21.11
C ASP A 513 0.84 10.07 20.14
N THR A 514 0.90 10.51 18.87
CA THR A 514 -0.20 10.32 17.91
C THR A 514 -0.33 8.87 17.46
N THR A 515 -1.54 8.32 17.56
CA THR A 515 -1.92 7.00 17.05
C THR A 515 -2.95 7.12 15.93
N LEU A 516 -3.10 6.07 15.10
CA LEU A 516 -4.17 6.04 14.10
C LEU A 516 -5.57 6.11 14.75
N ALA A 517 -5.74 5.50 15.93
CA ALA A 517 -6.98 5.60 16.69
C ALA A 517 -7.34 7.05 17.03
N GLU A 518 -6.36 7.88 17.41
CA GLU A 518 -6.60 9.29 17.71
C GLU A 518 -6.94 10.11 16.48
N VAL A 519 -6.28 9.83 15.34
CA VAL A 519 -6.65 10.48 14.05
C VAL A 519 -8.10 10.14 13.69
N ILE A 520 -8.53 8.89 13.89
CA ILE A 520 -9.92 8.47 13.68
C ILE A 520 -10.87 9.24 14.61
N ARG A 521 -10.63 9.25 15.92
CA ARG A 521 -11.48 9.92 16.92
C ARG A 521 -11.64 11.42 16.64
N ARG A 522 -10.57 12.09 16.20
CA ARG A 522 -10.58 13.55 15.91
C ARG A 522 -11.36 13.94 14.66
N ASN A 523 -11.59 13.00 13.73
CA ASN A 523 -12.10 13.30 12.39
C ASN A 523 -13.39 12.56 12.04
N THR A 524 -13.97 11.82 12.97
CA THR A 524 -15.20 11.03 12.80
C THR A 524 -16.06 11.11 14.06
N ASP A 525 -17.27 10.54 14.00
CA ASP A 525 -18.14 10.37 15.15
C ASP A 525 -17.86 9.07 15.93
N ILE A 526 -16.68 8.47 15.73
CA ILE A 526 -16.26 7.21 16.38
C ILE A 526 -15.59 7.54 17.72
N GLU A 527 -16.34 7.45 18.82
CA GLU A 527 -15.81 7.63 20.16
C GLU A 527 -15.22 6.33 20.74
N ASN A 528 -15.86 5.19 20.45
CA ASN A 528 -15.50 3.88 20.98
C ASN A 528 -14.73 3.06 19.94
N ILE A 529 -13.41 3.14 19.97
CA ILE A 529 -12.48 2.33 19.19
C ILE A 529 -11.27 2.02 20.08
N GLN A 530 -10.66 0.85 19.91
CA GLN A 530 -9.47 0.46 20.66
C GLN A 530 -8.28 1.40 20.38
N ASP A 531 -7.39 1.57 21.36
CA ASP A 531 -6.24 2.49 21.21
C ASP A 531 -5.22 2.01 20.17
N ASN A 532 -5.05 0.71 20.00
CA ASN A 532 -4.30 0.15 18.90
C ASN A 532 -5.26 -0.49 17.89
N VAL A 533 -5.57 0.22 16.82
CA VAL A 533 -6.50 -0.25 15.79
C VAL A 533 -5.91 -1.34 14.89
N PHE A 534 -4.60 -1.55 14.92
CA PHE A 534 -3.94 -2.62 14.16
C PHE A 534 -4.14 -4.02 14.76
N LEU A 535 -4.67 -4.11 15.99
CA LEU A 535 -5.11 -5.35 16.62
C LEU A 535 -6.62 -5.42 16.61
N ALA A 536 -7.19 -6.54 16.14
CA ALA A 536 -8.63 -6.71 16.09
C ALA A 536 -9.24 -6.64 17.49
N SER A 537 -10.34 -5.90 17.64
CA SER A 537 -11.04 -5.84 18.91
C SER A 537 -11.59 -7.23 19.25
N GLU A 538 -11.35 -7.72 20.47
CA GLU A 538 -12.08 -8.89 20.96
C GLU A 538 -13.57 -8.57 20.90
N LYS A 539 -14.34 -9.38 20.18
CA LYS A 539 -15.80 -9.28 20.24
C LYS A 539 -16.17 -9.48 21.71
N VAL A 540 -16.59 -8.44 22.39
CA VAL A 540 -17.25 -8.60 23.68
C VAL A 540 -18.45 -9.51 23.42
N PRO A 541 -18.53 -10.71 24.02
CA PRO A 541 -19.68 -11.58 23.79
C PRO A 541 -20.92 -10.78 24.15
N GLU A 542 -21.88 -10.65 23.21
CA GLU A 542 -23.13 -9.96 23.50
C GLU A 542 -23.74 -10.47 24.80
N PRO A 543 -24.35 -9.61 25.63
CA PRO A 543 -25.05 -10.05 26.83
C PRO A 543 -26.03 -11.20 26.59
N ALA A 544 -26.60 -11.26 25.38
CA ALA A 544 -27.47 -12.36 24.93
C ALA A 544 -26.72 -13.69 24.75
N SER A 545 -25.46 -13.67 24.28
CA SER A 545 -24.63 -14.88 24.15
C SER A 545 -24.15 -15.38 25.51
N VAL A 546 -23.85 -14.48 26.43
CA VAL A 546 -23.52 -14.81 27.83
C VAL A 546 -24.76 -15.37 28.54
N MET A 547 -25.93 -14.78 28.31
CA MET A 547 -27.19 -15.27 28.85
C MET A 547 -27.59 -16.63 28.29
N ALA A 548 -27.34 -16.89 26.99
CA ALA A 548 -27.56 -18.19 26.37
C ALA A 548 -26.61 -19.27 26.93
N LEU A 549 -25.33 -18.94 27.15
CA LEU A 549 -24.36 -19.82 27.79
C LEU A 549 -24.70 -20.11 29.24
N LEU A 550 -25.14 -19.10 30.00
CA LEU A 550 -25.61 -19.24 31.38
C LEU A 550 -26.91 -20.05 31.45
N ALA A 551 -27.85 -19.87 30.51
CA ALA A 551 -29.06 -20.67 30.41
C ALA A 551 -28.75 -22.14 30.06
N LEU A 552 -27.81 -22.40 29.12
CA LEU A 552 -27.34 -23.75 28.83
C LEU A 552 -26.65 -24.41 30.04
N ALA A 553 -25.82 -23.67 30.77
CA ALA A 553 -25.18 -24.14 31.99
C ALA A 553 -26.22 -24.46 33.08
N ALA A 554 -27.25 -23.62 33.26
CA ALA A 554 -28.36 -23.86 34.18
C ALA A 554 -29.19 -25.10 33.83
N ILE A 555 -29.45 -25.33 32.52
CA ILE A 555 -30.14 -26.52 32.01
C ILE A 555 -29.30 -27.79 32.27
N LEU A 556 -27.99 -27.73 32.07
CA LEU A 556 -27.10 -28.85 32.34
C LEU A 556 -26.97 -29.16 33.84
N ILE A 557 -26.99 -28.16 34.69
CA ILE A 557 -26.96 -28.33 36.18
C ILE A 557 -28.29 -28.93 36.67
N THR A 558 -29.44 -28.48 36.15
CA THR A 558 -30.76 -29.05 36.48
C THR A 558 -30.91 -30.46 35.99
N LYS A 559 -30.42 -30.79 34.80
CA LYS A 559 -30.44 -32.15 34.27
C LYS A 559 -29.55 -33.11 35.11
N LYS A 560 -28.43 -32.64 35.59
CA LYS A 560 -27.49 -33.39 36.48
C LYS A 560 -28.07 -33.62 37.90
N ARG A 561 -28.89 -32.68 38.40
CA ARG A 561 -29.61 -32.83 39.67
C ARG A 561 -30.74 -33.84 39.60
N ASN A 562 -31.55 -33.83 38.53
CA ASN A 562 -32.64 -34.75 38.31
C ASN A 562 -32.19 -36.21 38.04
N LEU A 563 -30.96 -36.41 37.58
CA LEU A 563 -30.35 -37.74 37.44
C LEU A 563 -29.78 -38.29 38.75
N LYS A 564 -29.60 -37.46 39.82
CA LYS A 564 -29.15 -37.91 41.15
C LYS A 564 -30.30 -38.19 42.12
N THR A 565 -31.53 -37.82 41.77
CA THR A 565 -32.73 -38.05 42.61
C THR A 565 -33.54 -39.27 42.21
N ASN A 566 -33.14 -39.98 41.15
CA ASN A 566 -33.78 -41.20 40.64
C ASN A 566 -32.92 -42.46 40.74
N ASN A 567 -31.96 -42.48 41.70
CA ASN A 567 -31.24 -43.69 42.15
C ASN A 567 -31.47 -43.91 43.62
#